data_d8efc099734d96718ab367eb93de0f7d
#
_entry.id   d8efc099734d96718ab367eb93de0f7d
#
_cell.length_a   1.000
_cell.length_b   1.000
_cell.length_c   1.000
_cell.angle_alpha   90.00
_cell.angle_beta   90.00
_cell.angle_gamma   90.00
#
_symmetry.space_group_name_H-M   'P 1'
#
loop_
_entity.id
_entity.type
_entity.pdbx_description
1 polymer ?
#
loop_
_entity_poly.entity_id
_entity_poly.type
_entity_poly.pdbx_seq_one_letter_code
_entity_poly.pdbx_strand_id
1 'polypeptide(L)'
;ETALRGVRFNNTWVPSETYADSRRGTLTGQYPQRQATTRISEVFAGVGYEVREDTQPAGEDVFRLLEQPSPEELDQVEGVIAVCSLLGGNAPMSVLWPGVAENGENNELVSPIDLAPTLAAIAGLDVRPNARLSFDGLNLVPVLRHGASGHAALFFDNGVRMIDAALIDDTATPP
;
A
#
# COMPACT_ATOMS: atom_id res chain seq x y z
N GLU A 1 0.72 -10.70 -21.01
CA GLU A 1 0.54 -10.70 -19.54
C GLU A 1 1.90 -10.45 -18.92
N THR A 2 2.25 -9.19 -18.72
CA THR A 2 3.47 -8.83 -17.99
C THR A 2 3.23 -9.27 -16.55
N ALA A 3 3.85 -10.38 -16.16
CA ALA A 3 3.78 -10.85 -14.78
C ALA A 3 4.40 -9.75 -13.91
N LEU A 4 3.59 -9.07 -13.12
CA LEU A 4 4.08 -8.15 -12.11
C LEU A 4 5.08 -8.93 -11.25
N ARG A 5 6.35 -8.56 -11.34
CA ARG A 5 7.41 -9.11 -10.51
C ARG A 5 7.08 -8.78 -9.05
N GLY A 6 7.58 -9.56 -8.13
CA GLY A 6 7.38 -9.33 -6.71
C GLY A 6 6.44 -10.33 -6.05
N VAL A 7 6.20 -10.14 -4.78
CA VAL A 7 5.22 -10.91 -4.01
C VAL A 7 3.83 -10.35 -4.27
N ARG A 8 2.94 -11.19 -4.79
CA ARG A 8 1.53 -10.87 -5.00
C ARG A 8 0.72 -11.24 -3.76
N PHE A 9 -0.06 -10.29 -3.28
CA PHE A 9 -1.02 -10.52 -2.21
C PHE A 9 -2.40 -10.84 -2.81
N ASN A 10 -2.91 -12.03 -2.49
CA ASN A 10 -4.18 -12.52 -3.02
C ASN A 10 -5.39 -12.11 -2.16
N ASN A 11 -5.16 -11.69 -0.92
CA ASN A 11 -6.20 -11.29 0.03
C ASN A 11 -6.03 -9.81 0.43
N THR A 12 -6.16 -8.95 -0.57
CA THR A 12 -5.98 -7.49 -0.43
C THR A 12 -7.32 -6.79 -0.52
N TRP A 13 -7.64 -5.96 0.46
CA TRP A 13 -8.90 -5.23 0.51
C TRP A 13 -8.67 -3.72 0.57
N VAL A 14 -9.29 -3.01 -0.37
CA VAL A 14 -9.24 -1.55 -0.41
C VAL A 14 -9.98 -0.94 0.79
N PRO A 15 -9.49 0.19 1.34
CA PRO A 15 -10.03 0.73 2.58
C PRO A 15 -11.38 1.45 2.42
N SER A 16 -11.85 1.69 1.19
CA SER A 16 -13.11 2.38 0.90
C SER A 16 -13.65 1.97 -0.47
N GLU A 17 -14.95 2.16 -0.68
CA GLU A 17 -15.61 1.94 -1.97
C GLU A 17 -15.32 3.06 -2.98
N THR A 18 -14.94 4.25 -2.51
CA THR A 18 -14.61 5.37 -3.39
C THR A 18 -13.11 5.42 -3.71
N TYR A 19 -12.79 5.73 -4.97
CA TYR A 19 -11.41 5.91 -5.41
C TYR A 19 -10.67 6.99 -4.60
N ALA A 20 -11.32 8.14 -4.37
CA ALA A 20 -10.70 9.26 -3.69
C ALA A 20 -10.30 8.92 -2.24
N ASP A 21 -11.15 8.20 -1.52
CA ASP A 21 -10.89 7.79 -0.15
C ASP A 21 -9.86 6.67 -0.08
N SER A 22 -9.95 5.67 -0.98
CA SER A 22 -8.94 4.61 -1.10
C SER A 22 -7.57 5.19 -1.42
N ARG A 23 -7.48 6.15 -2.36
CA ARG A 23 -6.25 6.84 -2.70
C ARG A 23 -5.69 7.63 -1.51
N ARG A 24 -6.54 8.37 -0.81
CA ARG A 24 -6.13 9.11 0.40
C ARG A 24 -5.60 8.15 1.46
N GLY A 25 -6.33 7.08 1.77
CA GLY A 25 -5.93 6.07 2.74
C GLY A 25 -4.57 5.45 2.39
N THR A 26 -4.38 5.04 1.13
CA THR A 26 -3.12 4.47 0.65
C THR A 26 -1.94 5.44 0.81
N LEU A 27 -2.12 6.71 0.44
CA LEU A 27 -1.05 7.71 0.49
C LEU A 27 -0.75 8.21 1.90
N THR A 28 -1.68 8.08 2.84
CA THR A 28 -1.48 8.49 4.23
C THR A 28 -1.17 7.31 5.17
N GLY A 29 -1.43 6.08 4.72
CA GLY A 29 -1.33 4.87 5.55
C GLY A 29 -2.38 4.83 6.67
N GLN A 30 -3.50 5.52 6.49
CA GLN A 30 -4.56 5.61 7.50
C GLN A 30 -5.93 5.30 6.88
N TYR A 31 -6.83 4.83 7.72
CA TYR A 31 -8.22 4.67 7.28
C TYR A 31 -8.81 6.03 6.87
N PRO A 32 -9.58 6.07 5.76
CA PRO A 32 -10.15 7.31 5.23
C PRO A 32 -10.95 8.15 6.23
N GLN A 33 -11.61 7.48 7.18
CA GLN A 33 -12.42 8.11 8.23
C GLN A 33 -11.60 9.03 9.16
N ARG A 34 -10.28 8.80 9.27
CA ARG A 34 -9.39 9.64 10.07
C ARG A 34 -9.07 10.99 9.44
N GLN A 35 -9.40 11.16 8.15
CA GLN A 35 -9.17 12.39 7.38
C GLN A 35 -7.71 12.90 7.46
N ALA A 36 -6.76 11.99 7.49
CA ALA A 36 -5.34 12.32 7.49
C ALA A 36 -4.96 13.12 6.25
N THR A 37 -4.06 14.07 6.43
CA THR A 37 -3.60 14.97 5.36
C THR A 37 -2.14 14.73 4.97
N THR A 38 -1.28 14.32 5.90
CA THR A 38 0.15 14.08 5.62
C THR A 38 0.33 12.83 4.76
N ARG A 39 0.79 13.04 3.54
CA ARG A 39 1.03 11.95 2.58
C ARG A 39 2.42 11.38 2.75
N ILE A 40 2.59 10.12 2.39
CA ILE A 40 3.90 9.46 2.40
C ILE A 40 4.93 10.18 1.53
N SER A 41 4.52 10.77 0.41
CA SER A 41 5.39 11.59 -0.45
C SER A 41 5.98 12.81 0.28
N GLU A 42 5.20 13.45 1.16
CA GLU A 42 5.68 14.56 1.97
C GLU A 42 6.69 14.09 3.04
N VAL A 43 6.48 12.88 3.57
CA VAL A 43 7.42 12.25 4.51
C VAL A 43 8.76 11.99 3.83
N PHE A 44 8.75 11.41 2.62
CA PHE A 44 9.96 11.16 1.83
C PHE A 44 10.67 12.47 1.45
N ALA A 45 9.93 13.48 0.99
CA ALA A 45 10.49 14.80 0.69
C ALA A 45 11.16 15.44 1.93
N GLY A 46 10.56 15.26 3.10
CA GLY A 46 11.08 15.79 4.36
C GLY A 46 12.39 15.16 4.83
N VAL A 47 12.79 14.02 4.28
CA VAL A 47 14.05 13.33 4.55
C VAL A 47 15.01 13.33 3.37
N GLY A 48 14.73 14.12 2.35
CA GLY A 48 15.65 14.39 1.25
C GLY A 48 15.41 13.61 -0.04
N TYR A 49 14.33 12.80 -0.11
CA TYR A 49 13.97 12.15 -1.37
C TYR A 49 13.41 13.14 -2.38
N GLU A 50 13.79 13.00 -3.64
CA GLU A 50 13.13 13.66 -4.75
C GLU A 50 11.77 13.00 -5.00
N VAL A 51 10.68 13.75 -4.93
CA VAL A 51 9.33 13.24 -5.23
C VAL A 51 8.98 13.52 -6.67
N ARG A 52 8.60 12.47 -7.41
CA ARG A 52 8.29 12.54 -8.85
C ARG A 52 6.98 11.82 -9.18
N GLU A 53 6.33 12.27 -10.25
CA GLU A 53 5.11 11.65 -10.82
C GLU A 53 5.35 11.17 -12.26
N ASP A 54 6.61 10.97 -12.66
CA ASP A 54 7.04 10.49 -13.97
C ASP A 54 8.06 9.35 -13.88
N THR A 55 8.38 8.73 -15.01
CA THR A 55 9.35 7.64 -15.15
C THR A 55 10.71 8.08 -15.68
N GLN A 56 10.94 9.39 -15.83
CA GLN A 56 12.22 9.90 -16.35
C GLN A 56 13.39 9.46 -15.45
N PRO A 57 14.58 9.21 -16.03
CA PRO A 57 15.76 8.88 -15.25
C PRO A 57 16.00 9.91 -14.14
N ALA A 58 16.34 9.42 -12.96
CA ALA A 58 16.63 10.24 -11.79
C ALA A 58 17.80 9.64 -11.03
N GLY A 59 18.33 10.39 -10.07
CA GLY A 59 19.37 9.92 -9.16
C GLY A 59 18.88 8.87 -8.17
N GLU A 60 19.68 8.60 -7.17
CA GLU A 60 19.29 7.80 -6.01
C GLU A 60 18.30 8.57 -5.12
N ASP A 61 17.65 7.89 -4.17
CA ASP A 61 16.71 8.48 -3.22
C ASP A 61 15.52 9.20 -3.90
N VAL A 62 14.86 8.51 -4.82
CA VAL A 62 13.65 9.01 -5.48
C VAL A 62 12.42 8.25 -5.00
N PHE A 63 11.39 8.97 -4.59
CA PHE A 63 10.04 8.46 -4.38
C PHE A 63 9.17 8.80 -5.58
N ARG A 64 8.62 7.78 -6.23
CA ARG A 64 7.73 7.95 -7.39
C ARG A 64 6.30 7.55 -7.06
N LEU A 65 5.37 8.38 -7.51
CA LEU A 65 3.94 8.06 -7.49
C LEU A 65 3.43 8.09 -8.93
N LEU A 66 3.11 6.92 -9.46
CA LEU A 66 2.57 6.77 -10.81
C LEU A 66 1.11 6.32 -10.70
N GLU A 67 0.23 7.00 -11.41
CA GLU A 67 -1.18 6.63 -11.53
C GLU A 67 -1.43 5.97 -12.89
N GLN A 68 -1.99 4.75 -12.86
CA GLN A 68 -2.29 3.95 -14.06
C GLN A 68 -1.09 3.78 -15.01
N PRO A 69 0.11 3.43 -14.51
CA PRO A 69 1.27 3.25 -15.36
C PRO A 69 1.05 2.10 -16.35
N SER A 70 1.55 2.26 -17.56
CA SER A 70 1.60 1.17 -18.53
C SER A 70 2.64 0.11 -18.08
N PRO A 71 2.56 -1.13 -18.58
CA PRO A 71 3.58 -2.15 -18.32
C PRO A 71 4.99 -1.69 -18.72
N GLU A 72 5.11 -0.97 -19.83
CA GLU A 72 6.37 -0.44 -20.34
C GLU A 72 6.97 0.63 -19.40
N GLU A 73 6.12 1.44 -18.78
CA GLU A 73 6.56 2.43 -17.78
C GLU A 73 7.03 1.74 -16.51
N LEU A 74 6.35 0.67 -16.06
CA LEU A 74 6.78 -0.11 -14.89
C LEU A 74 8.11 -0.82 -15.12
N ASP A 75 8.36 -1.30 -16.35
CA ASP A 75 9.63 -1.96 -16.70
C ASP A 75 10.82 -1.00 -16.68
N GLN A 76 10.60 0.31 -16.74
CA GLN A 76 11.63 1.35 -16.64
C GLN A 76 11.95 1.77 -15.20
N VAL A 77 11.15 1.34 -14.24
CA VAL A 77 11.37 1.70 -12.82
C VAL A 77 12.24 0.65 -12.16
N GLU A 78 13.32 1.09 -11.54
CA GLU A 78 14.20 0.26 -10.74
C GLU A 78 13.96 0.45 -9.25
N GLY A 79 14.37 -0.53 -8.45
CA GLY A 79 14.29 -0.47 -6.99
C GLY A 79 13.05 -1.14 -6.42
N VAL A 80 12.52 -0.60 -5.34
CA VAL A 80 11.30 -1.12 -4.69
C VAL A 80 10.08 -0.59 -5.43
N ILE A 81 9.22 -1.49 -5.86
CA ILE A 81 7.98 -1.17 -6.58
C ILE A 81 6.80 -1.74 -5.81
N ALA A 82 5.82 -0.91 -5.52
CA ALA A 82 4.54 -1.35 -4.97
C ALA A 82 3.41 -0.95 -5.95
N VAL A 83 2.57 -1.90 -6.29
CA VAL A 83 1.43 -1.71 -7.18
C VAL A 83 0.18 -2.19 -6.48
N CYS A 84 -0.87 -1.39 -6.50
CA CYS A 84 -2.18 -1.78 -5.98
C CYS A 84 -3.31 -1.22 -6.82
N SER A 85 -4.45 -1.91 -6.82
CA SER A 85 -5.71 -1.33 -7.26
C SER A 85 -6.35 -0.56 -6.12
N LEU A 86 -7.06 0.51 -6.44
CA LEU A 86 -7.77 1.36 -5.49
C LEU A 86 -9.29 1.25 -5.63
N LEU A 87 -9.75 0.31 -6.43
CA LEU A 87 -11.18 0.04 -6.68
C LEU A 87 -11.46 -1.45 -6.55
N GLY A 88 -12.67 -1.77 -6.12
CA GLY A 88 -13.21 -3.13 -6.26
C GLY A 88 -12.99 -4.08 -5.09
N GLY A 89 -13.15 -3.65 -3.87
CA GLY A 89 -13.17 -4.57 -2.70
C GLY A 89 -11.88 -5.40 -2.55
N ASN A 90 -11.90 -6.66 -2.99
CA ASN A 90 -10.69 -7.48 -3.11
C ASN A 90 -9.95 -7.12 -4.40
N ALA A 91 -8.81 -6.49 -4.27
CA ALA A 91 -8.05 -5.93 -5.38
C ALA A 91 -6.57 -6.39 -5.33
N PRO A 92 -5.97 -6.71 -6.47
CA PRO A 92 -4.59 -7.18 -6.48
C PRO A 92 -3.62 -6.12 -5.96
N MET A 93 -2.68 -6.55 -5.13
CA MET A 93 -1.53 -5.77 -4.69
C MET A 93 -0.27 -6.59 -4.85
N SER A 94 0.81 -5.95 -5.28
CA SER A 94 2.12 -6.60 -5.39
C SER A 94 3.21 -5.69 -4.87
N VAL A 95 4.23 -6.28 -4.25
CA VAL A 95 5.43 -5.58 -3.81
C VAL A 95 6.65 -6.30 -4.36
N LEU A 96 7.43 -5.59 -5.16
CA LEU A 96 8.77 -5.99 -5.59
C LEU A 96 9.79 -5.31 -4.68
N TRP A 97 10.62 -6.10 -4.03
CA TRP A 97 11.75 -5.61 -3.26
C TRP A 97 12.99 -6.43 -3.61
N PRO A 98 13.91 -5.88 -4.43
CA PRO A 98 15.07 -6.60 -4.90
C PRO A 98 15.88 -7.26 -3.77
N GLY A 99 16.23 -8.53 -3.95
CA GLY A 99 16.93 -9.33 -2.94
C GLY A 99 16.09 -9.83 -1.77
N VAL A 100 14.80 -9.45 -1.68
CA VAL A 100 13.93 -9.83 -0.54
C VAL A 100 12.60 -10.41 -1.01
N ALA A 101 11.88 -9.71 -1.88
CA ALA A 101 10.53 -10.05 -2.31
C ALA A 101 10.44 -9.93 -3.84
N GLU A 102 11.03 -10.89 -4.57
CA GLU A 102 11.14 -10.84 -6.02
C GLU A 102 10.06 -11.64 -6.76
N ASN A 103 9.56 -12.70 -6.13
CA ASN A 103 8.53 -13.55 -6.69
C ASN A 103 7.75 -14.25 -5.57
N GLY A 104 6.52 -14.59 -5.82
CA GLY A 104 5.72 -15.42 -4.93
C GLY A 104 4.30 -14.92 -4.75
N GLU A 105 3.57 -15.67 -3.96
CA GLU A 105 2.20 -15.34 -3.55
C GLU A 105 2.09 -15.35 -2.03
N ASN A 106 1.23 -14.48 -1.52
CA ASN A 106 0.93 -14.36 -0.11
C ASN A 106 -0.58 -14.22 0.09
N ASN A 107 -1.14 -14.97 1.02
CA ASN A 107 -2.58 -15.00 1.30
C ASN A 107 -2.96 -14.26 2.59
N GLU A 108 -2.00 -13.61 3.23
CA GLU A 108 -2.27 -12.81 4.42
C GLU A 108 -3.22 -11.66 4.09
N LEU A 109 -4.03 -11.30 5.08
CA LEU A 109 -4.97 -10.19 4.96
C LEU A 109 -4.21 -8.87 4.99
N VAL A 110 -4.26 -8.10 3.89
CA VAL A 110 -3.55 -6.84 3.73
C VAL A 110 -4.46 -5.78 3.07
N SER A 111 -4.01 -4.54 3.11
CA SER A 111 -4.71 -3.41 2.50
C SER A 111 -3.73 -2.43 1.86
N PRO A 112 -4.11 -1.67 0.84
CA PRO A 112 -3.28 -0.61 0.29
C PRO A 112 -2.79 0.42 1.31
N ILE A 113 -3.49 0.62 2.44
CA ILE A 113 -3.00 1.49 3.53
C ILE A 113 -1.68 1.00 4.14
N ASP A 114 -1.33 -0.28 3.95
CA ASP A 114 -0.09 -0.88 4.45
C ASP A 114 1.15 -0.44 3.65
N LEU A 115 0.94 0.08 2.44
CA LEU A 115 2.05 0.48 1.57
C LEU A 115 2.83 1.67 2.15
N ALA A 116 2.16 2.66 2.72
CA ALA A 116 2.84 3.83 3.28
C ALA A 116 3.82 3.45 4.42
N PRO A 117 3.42 2.74 5.49
CA PRO A 117 4.35 2.32 6.53
C PRO A 117 5.39 1.31 6.02
N THR A 118 5.05 0.47 5.05
CA THR A 118 5.98 -0.52 4.48
C THR A 118 7.09 0.17 3.70
N LEU A 119 6.75 1.07 2.78
CA LEU A 119 7.74 1.81 1.99
C LEU A 119 8.62 2.68 2.88
N ALA A 120 8.04 3.36 3.88
CA ALA A 120 8.82 4.12 4.86
C ALA A 120 9.82 3.22 5.62
N ALA A 121 9.38 2.03 6.08
CA ALA A 121 10.25 1.09 6.77
C ALA A 121 11.37 0.53 5.88
N ILE A 122 11.08 0.24 4.59
CA ILE A 122 12.09 -0.20 3.62
C ILE A 122 13.15 0.89 3.41
N ALA A 123 12.74 2.15 3.36
CA ALA A 123 13.63 3.31 3.26
C ALA A 123 14.37 3.64 4.57
N GLY A 124 14.19 2.83 5.63
CA GLY A 124 14.88 3.02 6.91
C GLY A 124 14.30 4.15 7.77
N LEU A 125 13.12 4.65 7.46
CA LEU A 125 12.45 5.67 8.26
C LEU A 125 11.85 5.07 9.54
N ASP A 126 11.79 5.87 10.60
CA ASP A 126 11.13 5.46 11.83
C ASP A 126 9.60 5.50 11.67
N VAL A 127 9.00 4.34 11.57
CA VAL A 127 7.55 4.17 11.39
C VAL A 127 6.77 4.05 12.70
N ARG A 128 7.45 4.18 13.85
CA ARG A 128 6.75 4.17 15.15
C ARG A 128 5.83 5.38 15.27
N PRO A 129 4.65 5.21 15.87
CA PRO A 129 3.72 6.31 16.05
C PRO A 129 4.38 7.48 16.79
N ASN A 130 4.25 8.67 16.24
CA ASN A 130 4.73 9.90 16.82
C ASN A 130 3.79 11.05 16.45
N ALA A 131 4.11 12.29 16.87
CA ALA A 131 3.26 13.46 16.63
C ALA A 131 3.04 13.79 15.13
N ARG A 132 3.89 13.29 14.24
CA ARG A 132 3.82 13.55 12.79
C ARG A 132 3.38 12.34 11.97
N LEU A 133 3.69 11.12 12.44
CA LEU A 133 3.40 9.87 11.74
C LEU A 133 2.60 8.95 12.65
N SER A 134 1.41 8.59 12.21
CA SER A 134 0.57 7.59 12.84
C SER A 134 -0.12 6.81 11.74
N PHE A 135 0.33 5.59 11.50
CA PHE A 135 -0.26 4.70 10.51
C PHE A 135 -1.30 3.78 11.16
N ASP A 136 -2.40 3.53 10.46
CA ASP A 136 -3.34 2.44 10.76
C ASP A 136 -2.93 1.18 9.98
N GLY A 137 -2.25 1.39 8.83
CA GLY A 137 -1.68 0.32 8.04
C GLY A 137 -0.56 -0.41 8.76
N LEU A 138 -0.41 -1.68 8.42
CA LEU A 138 0.62 -2.56 8.94
C LEU A 138 1.92 -2.41 8.11
N ASN A 139 3.06 -2.35 8.77
CA ASN A 139 4.34 -2.52 8.09
C ASN A 139 4.51 -3.97 7.64
N LEU A 140 4.47 -4.21 6.33
CA LEU A 140 4.56 -5.55 5.72
C LEU A 140 6.00 -6.09 5.61
N VAL A 141 7.02 -5.38 6.05
CA VAL A 141 8.42 -5.87 6.03
C VAL A 141 8.56 -7.24 6.72
N PRO A 142 7.97 -7.50 7.92
CA PRO A 142 8.01 -8.82 8.53
C PRO A 142 7.27 -9.89 7.71
N VAL A 143 6.15 -9.52 7.06
CA VAL A 143 5.40 -10.43 6.17
C VAL A 143 6.26 -10.84 4.97
N LEU A 144 6.88 -9.86 4.31
CA LEU A 144 7.71 -10.07 3.11
C LEU A 144 9.01 -10.83 3.40
N ARG A 145 9.63 -10.60 4.57
CA ARG A 145 10.92 -11.22 4.91
C ARG A 145 10.81 -12.56 5.61
N HIS A 146 9.77 -12.74 6.42
CA HIS A 146 9.73 -13.82 7.40
C HIS A 146 8.40 -14.59 7.38
N GLY A 147 7.47 -14.25 6.50
CA GLY A 147 6.14 -14.86 6.46
C GLY A 147 5.32 -14.60 7.74
N ALA A 148 5.53 -13.44 8.38
CA ALA A 148 4.69 -13.04 9.50
C ALA A 148 3.24 -12.84 9.05
N SER A 149 2.30 -12.88 9.99
CA SER A 149 0.89 -12.64 9.70
C SER A 149 0.61 -11.18 9.33
N GLY A 150 -0.35 -11.00 8.42
CA GLY A 150 -0.93 -9.72 8.08
C GLY A 150 -1.91 -9.22 9.15
N HIS A 151 -2.97 -8.51 8.72
CA HIS A 151 -4.00 -8.05 9.64
C HIS A 151 -4.82 -9.20 10.22
N ALA A 152 -5.14 -9.14 11.51
CA ALA A 152 -6.16 -10.01 12.10
C ALA A 152 -7.57 -9.64 11.60
N ALA A 153 -7.82 -8.34 11.41
CA ALA A 153 -9.04 -7.81 10.85
C ALA A 153 -8.79 -6.46 10.17
N LEU A 154 -9.56 -6.18 9.11
CA LEU A 154 -9.68 -4.87 8.47
C LEU A 154 -11.08 -4.32 8.71
N PHE A 155 -11.17 -3.02 8.96
CA PHE A 155 -12.41 -2.32 9.27
C PHE A 155 -12.82 -1.42 8.10
N PHE A 156 -14.10 -1.49 7.76
CA PHE A 156 -14.73 -0.70 6.70
C PHE A 156 -15.94 0.04 7.26
N ASP A 157 -16.48 0.99 6.54
CA ASP A 157 -17.70 1.72 6.95
C ASP A 157 -18.88 0.79 7.18
N ASN A 158 -18.97 -0.30 6.40
CA ASN A 158 -20.06 -1.26 6.41
C ASN A 158 -19.70 -2.63 6.99
N GLY A 159 -18.54 -2.78 7.63
CA GLY A 159 -18.20 -4.08 8.21
C GLY A 159 -16.76 -4.34 8.60
N VAL A 160 -16.49 -5.60 8.88
CA VAL A 160 -15.18 -6.11 9.26
C VAL A 160 -14.82 -7.31 8.39
N ARG A 161 -13.60 -7.35 7.91
CA ARG A 161 -13.02 -8.48 7.19
C ARG A 161 -11.93 -9.13 8.02
N MET A 162 -12.00 -10.45 8.17
CA MET A 162 -10.96 -11.32 8.72
C MET A 162 -10.45 -12.24 7.63
N ILE A 163 -9.39 -12.98 7.89
CA ILE A 163 -8.77 -13.84 6.88
C ILE A 163 -9.76 -14.88 6.31
N ASP A 164 -10.57 -15.48 7.17
CA ASP A 164 -11.52 -16.55 6.83
C ASP A 164 -13.00 -16.14 6.95
N ALA A 165 -13.28 -14.89 7.30
CA ALA A 165 -14.64 -14.43 7.57
C ALA A 165 -14.83 -12.96 7.21
N ALA A 166 -16.08 -12.60 6.97
CA ALA A 166 -16.50 -11.21 6.84
C ALA A 166 -17.82 -11.00 7.57
N LEU A 167 -17.96 -9.87 8.25
CA LEU A 167 -19.21 -9.34 8.72
C LEU A 167 -19.47 -8.04 7.95
N ILE A 168 -20.48 -8.06 7.09
CA ILE A 168 -20.84 -6.91 6.24
C ILE A 168 -22.28 -6.54 6.60
N ASP A 169 -22.52 -5.27 6.83
CA ASP A 169 -23.87 -4.75 7.02
C ASP A 169 -24.51 -4.45 5.65
N ASP A 170 -25.30 -5.39 5.15
CA ASP A 170 -26.01 -5.27 3.88
C ASP A 170 -27.17 -4.23 3.92
N THR A 171 -27.41 -3.62 5.08
CA THR A 171 -28.49 -2.61 5.23
C THR A 171 -28.06 -1.21 4.79
N ALA A 172 -26.78 -1.00 4.51
CA ALA A 172 -26.29 0.25 3.93
C ALA A 172 -26.73 0.35 2.46
N THR A 173 -27.92 0.93 2.23
CA THR A 173 -28.31 1.33 0.87
C THR A 173 -27.34 2.42 0.42
N PRO A 174 -26.61 2.26 -0.69
CA PRO A 174 -25.77 3.33 -1.20
C PRO A 174 -26.64 4.54 -1.54
N PRO A 175 -26.16 5.76 -1.27
CA PRO A 175 -26.88 6.99 -1.61
C PRO A 175 -27.05 7.17 -3.12
#